data_ba25a2d4608c677ed4bae6e72b0ab8df
#
_entry.id   ba25a2d4608c677ed4bae6e72b0ab8df
#
_cell.length_a   1.000
_cell.length_b   1.000
_cell.length_c   1.000
_cell.angle_alpha   90.00
_cell.angle_beta   90.00
_cell.angle_gamma   90.00
#
_symmetry.space_group_name_H-M   'P 1'
#
loop_
_entity.id
_entity.type
_entity.pdbx_description
1 polymer ?
#
loop_
_entity_poly.entity_id
_entity_poly.type
_entity_poly.pdbx_seq_one_letter_code
_entity_poly.pdbx_strand_id
1 'polypeptide(L)'
;MKRFYLSLLLLALCTAGFPCTNFIVGKKASTDGSVMCTYNADDYGMFIGLCHYPAAIHPKGSMRDIVDWDSHKYIGKIPEAEQTYNVIGNINEYQVTIGETTYGGREEMVNPKGGIDYGSLIYIGLQRSKTAREAIKVMTTLAETYGYCSEGETFTLCDPNEAWIMEMQGTGKDGGVVWCAIRIPDDAISGHANQSRIGVVSSYNTEVIHSKNMIKYARKMGWFTGKDKDFNWKMTYAKPDFGGRRYCDARVWSFFNHHKDMSRYLDWALGVDKKATDMPLWIVPDKKLSLQDLQKDMRDHYEGTPLAIDSTNIGGGIWQMPYRPTPLSFKVDGKEYFNERPTSTQQTGFTYVSQMRSWLPREIGGVLWFGNDDGNMIAYVPIYCGNTVQPECFNTPGADAVTFSDRNAYWVCNWVSNMVYPRYSQMFPSLKQVRDSLENSYISQQPAVEQKANSLYEKNKAEALNYLNNYSNQQAQQMLARWKQLATYLIVKYNDMTVKPEENGHFKRTPEGIGARVQRPGYPHSFAQKYIKETGSQYEVPKE
;
A
#
# COMPACT_ATOMS: atom_id res chain seq x y z
N MET A 1 19.56 -53.91 -16.28
CA MET A 1 18.51 -52.90 -16.45
C MET A 1 18.45 -52.07 -15.15
N LYS A 2 19.16 -50.94 -15.12
CA LYS A 2 19.17 -50.03 -13.98
C LYS A 2 18.07 -48.99 -14.21
N ARG A 3 17.05 -48.97 -13.34
CA ARG A 3 15.99 -47.97 -13.35
C ARG A 3 16.54 -46.68 -12.72
N PHE A 4 16.71 -45.65 -13.53
CA PHE A 4 16.93 -44.29 -13.08
C PHE A 4 15.59 -43.74 -12.53
N TYR A 5 15.52 -43.51 -11.24
CA TYR A 5 14.47 -42.70 -10.64
C TYR A 5 14.87 -41.23 -10.81
N LEU A 6 14.19 -40.56 -11.74
CA LEU A 6 14.26 -39.12 -11.90
C LEU A 6 13.38 -38.51 -10.81
N SER A 7 14.01 -38.10 -9.71
CA SER A 7 13.33 -37.30 -8.68
C SER A 7 13.08 -35.92 -9.26
N LEU A 8 11.84 -35.66 -9.68
CA LEU A 8 11.38 -34.30 -9.94
C LEU A 8 11.40 -33.55 -8.61
N LEU A 9 12.41 -32.70 -8.43
CA LEU A 9 12.39 -31.65 -7.42
C LEU A 9 11.32 -30.65 -7.90
N LEU A 10 10.12 -30.73 -7.32
CA LEU A 10 9.19 -29.61 -7.37
C LEU A 10 9.88 -28.45 -6.63
N LEU A 11 10.49 -27.54 -7.37
CA LEU A 11 10.65 -26.18 -6.88
C LEU A 11 9.22 -25.66 -6.68
N ALA A 12 8.80 -25.56 -5.43
CA ALA A 12 7.73 -24.64 -5.07
C ALA A 12 8.26 -23.24 -5.41
N LEU A 13 7.98 -22.78 -6.63
CA LEU A 13 7.93 -21.36 -6.93
C LEU A 13 6.86 -20.84 -5.99
N CYS A 14 7.28 -20.25 -4.86
CA CYS A 14 6.46 -19.24 -4.22
C CYS A 14 6.17 -18.24 -5.31
N THR A 15 4.98 -18.32 -5.91
CA THR A 15 4.43 -17.21 -6.67
C THR A 15 4.47 -16.04 -5.69
N ALA A 16 5.37 -15.11 -5.93
CA ALA A 16 5.43 -13.87 -5.18
C ALA A 16 4.14 -13.13 -5.53
N GLY A 17 3.07 -13.38 -4.77
CA GLY A 17 1.90 -12.52 -4.80
C GLY A 17 2.36 -11.12 -4.51
N PHE A 18 1.87 -10.13 -5.25
CA PHE A 18 2.17 -8.72 -5.06
C PHE A 18 1.84 -8.31 -3.63
N PRO A 19 2.81 -7.96 -2.78
CA PRO A 19 2.57 -7.78 -1.36
C PRO A 19 2.09 -6.37 -1.04
N CYS A 20 0.80 -6.11 -1.18
CA CYS A 20 0.12 -4.85 -0.93
C CYS A 20 -0.35 -4.68 0.53
N THR A 21 -0.73 -3.48 0.95
CA THR A 21 -1.28 -3.19 2.29
C THR A 21 -2.38 -2.14 2.20
N ASN A 22 -3.53 -2.41 2.83
CA ASN A 22 -4.65 -1.47 2.94
C ASN A 22 -5.10 -1.34 4.39
N PHE A 23 -5.34 -0.10 4.86
CA PHE A 23 -5.98 0.21 6.13
C PHE A 23 -7.24 1.04 5.90
N ILE A 24 -8.19 0.94 6.81
CA ILE A 24 -9.50 1.59 6.75
C ILE A 24 -9.77 2.28 8.08
N VAL A 25 -10.29 3.51 8.03
CA VAL A 25 -10.78 4.27 9.18
C VAL A 25 -12.21 4.72 8.91
N GLY A 26 -13.15 4.23 9.70
CA GLY A 26 -14.56 4.62 9.63
C GLY A 26 -14.78 6.08 10.06
N LYS A 27 -15.85 6.71 9.57
CA LYS A 27 -16.11 8.16 9.78
C LYS A 27 -16.22 8.59 11.25
N LYS A 28 -16.61 7.69 12.16
CA LYS A 28 -16.66 7.98 13.60
C LYS A 28 -15.35 7.64 14.31
N ALA A 29 -14.47 6.86 13.67
CA ALA A 29 -13.12 6.57 14.14
C ALA A 29 -12.11 7.63 13.70
N SER A 30 -12.43 8.51 12.77
CA SER A 30 -11.59 9.63 12.34
C SER A 30 -11.84 10.89 13.15
N THR A 31 -10.82 11.76 13.25
CA THR A 31 -10.89 13.00 14.06
C THR A 31 -11.79 14.05 13.44
N ASP A 32 -11.90 14.08 12.11
CA ASP A 32 -12.65 15.08 11.34
C ASP A 32 -14.00 14.57 10.80
N GLY A 33 -14.30 13.28 10.97
CA GLY A 33 -15.52 12.65 10.46
C GLY A 33 -15.42 12.12 9.02
N SER A 34 -14.26 12.21 8.39
CA SER A 34 -14.02 11.61 7.08
C SER A 34 -13.95 10.07 7.16
N VAL A 35 -14.30 9.39 6.09
CA VAL A 35 -13.85 8.02 5.86
C VAL A 35 -12.47 8.08 5.23
N MET A 36 -11.53 7.27 5.74
CA MET A 36 -10.19 7.21 5.15
C MET A 36 -9.83 5.76 4.83
N CYS A 37 -9.07 5.56 3.76
CA CYS A 37 -8.42 4.29 3.48
C CYS A 37 -7.07 4.50 2.80
N THR A 38 -6.23 3.45 2.83
CA THR A 38 -4.87 3.52 2.31
C THR A 38 -4.63 2.40 1.30
N TYR A 39 -3.53 2.56 0.55
CA TYR A 39 -2.99 1.49 -0.26
C TYR A 39 -1.48 1.70 -0.45
N ASN A 40 -0.70 0.67 -0.13
CA ASN A 40 0.65 0.48 -0.66
C ASN A 40 0.56 -0.59 -1.74
N ALA A 41 0.89 -0.24 -2.97
CA ALA A 41 1.03 -1.18 -4.07
C ALA A 41 2.50 -1.60 -4.16
N ASP A 42 2.78 -2.82 -3.76
CA ASP A 42 4.14 -3.28 -3.57
C ASP A 42 4.49 -4.42 -4.55
N ASP A 43 5.44 -4.18 -5.42
CA ASP A 43 6.10 -5.20 -6.23
C ASP A 43 7.48 -4.74 -6.67
N TYR A 44 8.41 -5.68 -6.79
CA TYR A 44 9.77 -5.36 -7.22
C TYR A 44 9.82 -4.96 -8.69
N GLY A 45 10.32 -3.76 -8.95
CA GLY A 45 10.37 -3.19 -10.29
C GLY A 45 9.07 -2.56 -10.76
N MET A 46 8.08 -2.43 -9.88
CA MET A 46 6.83 -1.75 -10.19
C MET A 46 7.06 -0.28 -10.48
N PHE A 47 6.72 0.14 -11.69
CA PHE A 47 6.73 1.52 -12.13
C PHE A 47 5.32 1.90 -12.60
N ILE A 48 4.55 2.52 -11.73
CA ILE A 48 3.19 2.93 -12.03
C ILE A 48 3.03 4.40 -11.67
N GLY A 49 2.55 5.19 -12.63
CA GLY A 49 2.19 6.58 -12.43
C GLY A 49 0.81 6.76 -11.80
N LEU A 50 0.43 8.00 -11.59
CA LEU A 50 -0.93 8.36 -11.20
C LEU A 50 -1.86 8.21 -12.42
N CYS A 51 -2.69 7.18 -12.43
CA CYS A 51 -3.63 6.93 -13.53
C CYS A 51 -4.69 8.03 -13.61
N HIS A 52 -5.14 8.36 -14.83
CA HIS A 52 -6.26 9.26 -15.05
C HIS A 52 -7.17 8.76 -16.17
N TYR A 53 -8.45 8.62 -15.84
CA TYR A 53 -9.50 8.24 -16.78
C TYR A 53 -10.56 9.37 -16.77
N PRO A 54 -10.61 10.23 -17.80
CA PRO A 54 -11.55 11.33 -17.84
C PRO A 54 -13.00 10.82 -17.93
N ALA A 55 -13.93 11.60 -17.37
CA ALA A 55 -15.35 11.37 -17.56
C ALA A 55 -15.71 11.44 -19.05
N ALA A 56 -16.56 10.52 -19.49
CA ALA A 56 -16.95 10.45 -20.89
C ALA A 56 -18.41 9.99 -21.08
N ILE A 57 -19.00 10.39 -22.22
CA ILE A 57 -20.25 9.82 -22.75
C ILE A 57 -19.87 8.96 -23.95
N HIS A 58 -20.27 7.72 -23.92
CA HIS A 58 -19.95 6.75 -24.96
C HIS A 58 -21.17 6.47 -25.84
N PRO A 59 -20.98 6.28 -27.17
CA PRO A 59 -22.07 5.87 -28.05
C PRO A 59 -22.69 4.55 -27.59
N LYS A 60 -24.00 4.42 -27.76
CA LYS A 60 -24.71 3.16 -27.44
C LYS A 60 -24.11 1.97 -28.19
N GLY A 61 -23.83 0.90 -27.48
CA GLY A 61 -23.21 -0.31 -28.05
C GLY A 61 -21.69 -0.26 -28.15
N SER A 62 -21.03 0.79 -27.61
CA SER A 62 -19.57 0.83 -27.50
C SER A 62 -19.05 -0.36 -26.71
N MET A 63 -17.87 -0.85 -27.09
CA MET A 63 -17.17 -1.93 -26.42
C MET A 63 -15.86 -1.43 -25.82
N ARG A 64 -15.52 -1.94 -24.64
CA ARG A 64 -14.27 -1.68 -23.95
C ARG A 64 -13.36 -2.90 -24.05
N ASP A 65 -12.13 -2.70 -24.48
CA ASP A 65 -11.08 -3.72 -24.41
C ASP A 65 -10.67 -3.94 -22.95
N ILE A 66 -10.51 -5.20 -22.58
CA ILE A 66 -9.94 -5.60 -21.29
C ILE A 66 -8.53 -6.09 -21.54
N VAL A 67 -7.59 -5.44 -20.85
CA VAL A 67 -6.18 -5.74 -20.86
C VAL A 67 -5.78 -6.08 -19.44
N ASP A 68 -5.19 -7.23 -19.24
CA ASP A 68 -4.71 -7.70 -17.94
C ASP A 68 -3.74 -6.68 -17.33
N TRP A 69 -3.98 -6.29 -16.09
CA TRP A 69 -3.27 -5.20 -15.43
C TRP A 69 -1.77 -5.47 -15.29
N ASP A 70 -1.39 -6.69 -14.94
CA ASP A 70 0.00 -7.04 -14.65
C ASP A 70 0.79 -7.37 -15.92
N SER A 71 0.21 -8.17 -16.79
CA SER A 71 0.91 -8.67 -18.00
C SER A 71 0.72 -7.80 -19.24
N HIS A 72 -0.20 -6.83 -19.20
CA HIS A 72 -0.64 -6.02 -20.34
C HIS A 72 -1.16 -6.84 -21.54
N LYS A 73 -1.58 -8.08 -21.30
CA LYS A 73 -2.15 -8.93 -22.33
C LYS A 73 -3.62 -8.63 -22.54
N TYR A 74 -4.04 -8.58 -23.79
CA TYR A 74 -5.45 -8.49 -24.15
C TYR A 74 -6.20 -9.74 -23.67
N ILE A 75 -7.28 -9.56 -22.91
CA ILE A 75 -8.13 -10.64 -22.37
C ILE A 75 -9.41 -10.77 -23.19
N GLY A 76 -10.07 -9.66 -23.53
CA GLY A 76 -11.38 -9.68 -24.18
C GLY A 76 -12.04 -8.31 -24.29
N LYS A 77 -13.35 -8.32 -24.53
CA LYS A 77 -14.16 -7.08 -24.60
C LYS A 77 -15.42 -7.23 -23.76
N ILE A 78 -15.81 -6.12 -23.15
CA ILE A 78 -17.10 -5.99 -22.45
C ILE A 78 -17.87 -4.78 -23.01
N PRO A 79 -19.19 -4.70 -22.85
CA PRO A 79 -19.94 -3.49 -23.14
C PRO A 79 -19.44 -2.31 -22.32
N GLU A 80 -19.22 -1.16 -22.99
CA GLU A 80 -18.92 0.07 -22.27
C GLU A 80 -20.20 0.68 -21.72
N ALA A 81 -20.11 1.35 -20.55
CA ALA A 81 -21.22 2.11 -20.01
C ALA A 81 -21.48 3.37 -20.88
N GLU A 82 -22.74 3.78 -21.02
CA GLU A 82 -23.08 5.00 -21.77
C GLU A 82 -22.44 6.25 -21.15
N GLN A 83 -22.22 6.24 -19.83
CA GLN A 83 -21.50 7.28 -19.10
C GLN A 83 -20.46 6.66 -18.17
N THR A 84 -19.24 7.21 -18.22
CA THR A 84 -18.16 6.93 -17.25
C THR A 84 -17.79 8.18 -16.49
N TYR A 85 -17.33 8.01 -15.23
CA TYR A 85 -16.98 9.09 -14.33
C TYR A 85 -15.47 9.37 -14.38
N ASN A 86 -15.09 10.59 -14.00
CA ASN A 86 -13.67 10.97 -13.87
C ASN A 86 -13.02 10.18 -12.72
N VAL A 87 -11.87 9.58 -13.00
CA VAL A 87 -11.05 8.84 -12.03
C VAL A 87 -9.65 9.38 -12.06
N ILE A 88 -9.08 9.66 -10.89
CA ILE A 88 -7.67 10.03 -10.74
C ILE A 88 -7.01 9.16 -9.66
N GLY A 89 -5.97 8.41 -10.05
CA GLY A 89 -5.46 7.34 -9.20
C GLY A 89 -6.57 6.34 -8.86
N ASN A 90 -6.73 6.04 -7.59
CA ASN A 90 -7.71 5.08 -7.08
C ASN A 90 -8.98 5.73 -6.50
N ILE A 91 -9.27 6.98 -6.86
CA ILE A 91 -10.46 7.71 -6.42
C ILE A 91 -11.21 8.32 -7.62
N ASN A 92 -12.54 8.33 -7.58
CA ASN A 92 -13.35 8.99 -8.61
C ASN A 92 -13.97 10.31 -8.13
N GLU A 93 -14.60 11.06 -9.04
CA GLU A 93 -15.24 12.35 -8.77
C GLU A 93 -16.42 12.31 -7.78
N TYR A 94 -16.89 11.10 -7.40
CA TYR A 94 -17.89 10.87 -6.35
C TYR A 94 -17.23 10.48 -5.03
N GLN A 95 -15.90 10.53 -4.93
CA GLN A 95 -15.12 10.13 -3.76
C GLN A 95 -15.17 8.61 -3.49
N VAL A 96 -15.56 7.78 -4.45
CA VAL A 96 -15.41 6.35 -4.30
C VAL A 96 -13.94 6.00 -4.46
N THR A 97 -13.40 5.29 -3.49
CA THR A 97 -12.01 4.82 -3.49
C THR A 97 -11.97 3.30 -3.45
N ILE A 98 -11.12 2.70 -4.28
CA ILE A 98 -10.91 1.24 -4.30
C ILE A 98 -9.42 0.95 -4.21
N GLY A 99 -9.04 0.16 -3.21
CA GLY A 99 -7.72 -0.46 -3.07
C GLY A 99 -7.83 -1.98 -3.02
N GLU A 100 -6.71 -2.69 -3.07
CA GLU A 100 -6.72 -4.15 -3.03
C GLU A 100 -5.49 -4.76 -2.35
N THR A 101 -5.56 -6.05 -2.06
CA THR A 101 -4.40 -6.91 -1.77
C THR A 101 -4.67 -8.34 -2.25
N THR A 102 -3.78 -8.88 -3.05
CA THR A 102 -3.83 -10.29 -3.47
C THR A 102 -3.50 -11.21 -2.30
N TYR A 103 -4.37 -12.16 -1.99
CA TYR A 103 -4.12 -13.18 -0.95
C TYR A 103 -3.88 -14.59 -1.51
N GLY A 104 -3.86 -14.74 -2.83
CA GLY A 104 -3.70 -16.02 -3.52
C GLY A 104 -4.91 -16.94 -3.36
N GLY A 105 -5.05 -17.60 -2.23
CA GLY A 105 -6.14 -18.54 -1.97
C GLY A 105 -5.84 -19.94 -2.53
N ARG A 106 -6.86 -20.62 -3.05
CA ARG A 106 -6.69 -21.96 -3.64
C ARG A 106 -6.33 -21.86 -5.12
N GLU A 107 -5.20 -22.43 -5.53
CA GLU A 107 -4.72 -22.43 -6.93
C GLU A 107 -5.78 -22.99 -7.90
N GLU A 108 -6.50 -24.05 -7.51
CA GLU A 108 -7.54 -24.66 -8.34
C GLU A 108 -8.76 -23.74 -8.61
N MET A 109 -8.85 -22.61 -7.92
CA MET A 109 -9.90 -21.60 -8.12
C MET A 109 -9.51 -20.53 -9.15
N VAL A 110 -8.25 -20.40 -9.51
CA VAL A 110 -7.82 -19.47 -10.55
C VAL A 110 -8.37 -19.92 -11.89
N ASN A 111 -8.99 -19.01 -12.64
CA ASN A 111 -9.51 -19.26 -13.97
C ASN A 111 -8.76 -18.41 -15.02
N PRO A 112 -7.67 -18.91 -15.60
CA PRO A 112 -6.86 -18.13 -16.57
C PRO A 112 -7.60 -17.79 -17.87
N LYS A 113 -8.82 -18.31 -18.05
CA LYS A 113 -9.72 -17.99 -19.17
C LYS A 113 -10.85 -17.03 -18.78
N GLY A 114 -10.82 -16.49 -17.57
CA GLY A 114 -11.76 -15.45 -17.15
C GLY A 114 -11.58 -14.19 -18.00
N GLY A 115 -12.68 -13.47 -18.17
CA GLY A 115 -12.69 -12.28 -19.06
C GLY A 115 -12.38 -10.98 -18.35
N ILE A 116 -12.06 -11.00 -17.05
CA ILE A 116 -11.74 -9.77 -16.30
C ILE A 116 -10.77 -10.06 -15.14
N ASP A 117 -9.77 -9.22 -15.00
CA ASP A 117 -8.76 -9.23 -13.93
C ASP A 117 -9.10 -8.24 -12.80
N TYR A 118 -8.36 -8.30 -11.69
CA TYR A 118 -8.58 -7.45 -10.51
C TYR A 118 -8.38 -5.97 -10.80
N GLY A 119 -7.35 -5.60 -11.56
CA GLY A 119 -7.03 -4.21 -11.88
C GLY A 119 -8.09 -3.58 -12.78
N SER A 120 -8.56 -4.32 -13.80
CA SER A 120 -9.71 -3.89 -14.62
C SER A 120 -10.97 -3.71 -13.78
N LEU A 121 -11.23 -4.60 -12.81
CA LEU A 121 -12.38 -4.45 -11.89
C LEU A 121 -12.30 -3.16 -11.09
N ILE A 122 -11.11 -2.78 -10.57
CA ILE A 122 -10.92 -1.54 -9.81
C ILE A 122 -11.30 -0.33 -10.67
N TYR A 123 -10.66 -0.17 -11.82
CA TYR A 123 -10.86 1.06 -12.62
C TYR A 123 -12.22 1.12 -13.30
N ILE A 124 -12.80 -0.01 -13.72
CA ILE A 124 -14.18 -0.04 -14.24
C ILE A 124 -15.18 0.20 -13.11
N GLY A 125 -14.93 -0.35 -11.92
CA GLY A 125 -15.72 -0.07 -10.72
C GLY A 125 -15.76 1.43 -10.41
N LEU A 126 -14.59 2.08 -10.39
CA LEU A 126 -14.48 3.52 -10.17
C LEU A 126 -15.18 4.34 -11.26
N GLN A 127 -15.03 3.97 -12.53
CA GLN A 127 -15.62 4.70 -13.65
C GLN A 127 -17.16 4.55 -13.74
N ARG A 128 -17.75 3.55 -13.07
CA ARG A 128 -19.18 3.21 -13.21
C ARG A 128 -19.98 3.30 -11.91
N SER A 129 -19.38 3.79 -10.81
CA SER A 129 -20.06 3.84 -9.50
C SER A 129 -20.02 5.23 -8.87
N LYS A 130 -21.05 5.54 -8.08
CA LYS A 130 -21.20 6.77 -7.29
C LYS A 130 -21.08 6.50 -5.78
N THR A 131 -21.11 5.24 -5.38
CA THR A 131 -21.02 4.80 -3.98
C THR A 131 -20.22 3.51 -3.89
N ALA A 132 -19.70 3.18 -2.71
CA ALA A 132 -19.02 1.92 -2.45
C ALA A 132 -19.93 0.70 -2.77
N ARG A 133 -21.25 0.79 -2.47
CA ARG A 133 -22.21 -0.26 -2.79
C ARG A 133 -22.42 -0.47 -4.29
N GLU A 134 -22.49 0.62 -5.04
CA GLU A 134 -22.54 0.54 -6.50
C GLU A 134 -21.27 -0.07 -7.06
N ALA A 135 -20.10 0.27 -6.52
CA ALA A 135 -18.82 -0.33 -6.92
C ALA A 135 -18.81 -1.85 -6.66
N ILE A 136 -19.24 -2.31 -5.48
CA ILE A 136 -19.40 -3.74 -5.18
C ILE A 136 -20.30 -4.40 -6.23
N LYS A 137 -21.47 -3.80 -6.51
CA LYS A 137 -22.41 -4.34 -7.49
C LYS A 137 -21.82 -4.40 -8.90
N VAL A 138 -21.14 -3.36 -9.36
CA VAL A 138 -20.51 -3.31 -10.68
C VAL A 138 -19.45 -4.40 -10.79
N MET A 139 -18.51 -4.46 -9.84
CA MET A 139 -17.39 -5.40 -9.85
C MET A 139 -17.87 -6.85 -9.80
N THR A 140 -18.79 -7.16 -8.89
CA THR A 140 -19.33 -8.53 -8.75
C THR A 140 -20.15 -8.95 -9.96
N THR A 141 -20.97 -8.05 -10.53
CA THR A 141 -21.73 -8.35 -11.75
C THR A 141 -20.82 -8.63 -12.94
N LEU A 142 -19.73 -7.86 -13.10
CA LEU A 142 -18.74 -8.08 -14.16
C LEU A 142 -18.03 -9.43 -13.98
N ALA A 143 -17.56 -9.72 -12.77
CA ALA A 143 -16.88 -10.98 -12.47
C ALA A 143 -17.82 -12.20 -12.62
N GLU A 144 -19.08 -12.10 -12.20
CA GLU A 144 -20.09 -13.15 -12.40
C GLU A 144 -20.46 -13.37 -13.88
N THR A 145 -20.44 -12.29 -14.69
CA THR A 145 -20.83 -12.36 -16.10
C THR A 145 -19.70 -12.84 -17.01
N TYR A 146 -18.50 -12.34 -16.81
CA TYR A 146 -17.38 -12.58 -17.72
C TYR A 146 -16.34 -13.57 -17.19
N GLY A 147 -16.46 -13.97 -15.92
CA GLY A 147 -15.46 -14.80 -15.22
C GLY A 147 -14.26 -13.98 -14.76
N TYR A 148 -13.71 -14.36 -13.62
CA TYR A 148 -12.60 -13.68 -12.96
C TYR A 148 -11.32 -14.47 -13.15
N CYS A 149 -10.23 -13.84 -13.63
CA CYS A 149 -9.01 -14.54 -14.03
C CYS A 149 -7.82 -14.37 -13.06
N SER A 150 -7.90 -13.44 -12.12
CA SER A 150 -6.84 -13.26 -11.13
C SER A 150 -6.93 -14.26 -9.97
N GLU A 151 -5.94 -14.24 -9.10
CA GLU A 151 -5.93 -14.97 -7.83
C GLU A 151 -7.00 -14.43 -6.87
N GLY A 152 -7.02 -14.91 -5.62
CA GLY A 152 -7.92 -14.39 -4.59
C GLY A 152 -7.54 -12.97 -4.18
N GLU A 153 -8.53 -12.08 -4.16
CA GLU A 153 -8.36 -10.66 -3.86
C GLU A 153 -9.22 -10.20 -2.69
N THR A 154 -8.62 -9.34 -1.86
CA THR A 154 -9.34 -8.51 -0.90
C THR A 154 -9.39 -7.08 -1.43
N PHE A 155 -10.58 -6.54 -1.64
CA PHE A 155 -10.81 -5.15 -2.03
C PHE A 155 -11.25 -4.32 -0.84
N THR A 156 -10.65 -3.14 -0.66
CA THR A 156 -11.18 -2.04 0.14
C THR A 156 -12.04 -1.17 -0.77
N LEU A 157 -13.32 -0.95 -0.41
CA LEU A 157 -14.23 -0.08 -1.14
C LEU A 157 -14.80 0.95 -0.18
N CYS A 158 -14.51 2.21 -0.41
CA CYS A 158 -14.91 3.31 0.48
C CYS A 158 -15.60 4.42 -0.30
N ASP A 159 -16.50 5.11 0.39
CA ASP A 159 -17.05 6.39 -0.02
C ASP A 159 -17.18 7.31 1.22
N PRO A 160 -17.66 8.58 1.12
CA PRO A 160 -17.75 9.49 2.27
C PRO A 160 -18.63 9.01 3.43
N ASN A 161 -19.42 7.95 3.24
CA ASN A 161 -20.42 7.51 4.20
C ASN A 161 -20.10 6.16 4.83
N GLU A 162 -19.41 5.28 4.10
CA GLU A 162 -19.18 3.91 4.53
C GLU A 162 -17.92 3.29 3.92
N ALA A 163 -17.45 2.23 4.56
CA ALA A 163 -16.31 1.44 4.12
C ALA A 163 -16.63 -0.06 4.13
N TRP A 164 -16.08 -0.79 3.18
CA TRP A 164 -16.30 -2.22 2.98
C TRP A 164 -14.99 -2.95 2.73
N ILE A 165 -14.91 -4.19 3.20
CA ILE A 165 -13.94 -5.18 2.75
C ILE A 165 -14.72 -6.20 1.92
N MET A 166 -14.29 -6.45 0.68
CA MET A 166 -14.84 -7.49 -0.19
C MET A 166 -13.73 -8.47 -0.56
N GLU A 167 -13.94 -9.75 -0.29
CA GLU A 167 -13.06 -10.82 -0.75
C GLU A 167 -13.70 -11.57 -1.91
N MET A 168 -12.90 -11.85 -2.94
CA MET A 168 -13.36 -12.47 -4.19
C MET A 168 -12.36 -13.52 -4.65
N GLN A 169 -12.88 -14.61 -5.23
CA GLN A 169 -12.05 -15.64 -5.86
C GLN A 169 -12.82 -16.32 -7.00
N GLY A 170 -12.12 -16.68 -8.06
CA GLY A 170 -12.70 -17.43 -9.17
C GLY A 170 -13.21 -18.80 -8.73
N THR A 171 -13.92 -19.50 -9.61
CA THR A 171 -14.38 -20.88 -9.41
C THR A 171 -13.67 -21.87 -10.35
N GLY A 172 -12.46 -21.53 -10.78
CA GLY A 172 -11.64 -22.38 -11.62
C GLY A 172 -12.34 -22.76 -12.93
N LYS A 173 -12.38 -24.05 -13.19
CA LYS A 173 -12.99 -24.59 -14.43
C LYS A 173 -14.50 -24.35 -14.55
N ASP A 174 -15.17 -24.01 -13.46
CA ASP A 174 -16.61 -23.67 -13.49
C ASP A 174 -16.87 -22.27 -14.09
N GLY A 175 -15.82 -21.45 -14.24
CA GLY A 175 -15.86 -20.18 -14.97
C GLY A 175 -16.56 -19.03 -14.24
N GLY A 176 -17.02 -19.22 -12.99
CA GLY A 176 -17.69 -18.23 -12.18
C GLY A 176 -16.79 -17.56 -11.13
N VAL A 177 -17.43 -16.98 -10.14
CA VAL A 177 -16.79 -16.32 -9.01
C VAL A 177 -17.58 -16.58 -7.73
N VAL A 178 -16.88 -16.60 -6.58
CA VAL A 178 -17.44 -16.48 -5.24
C VAL A 178 -16.90 -15.22 -4.59
N TRP A 179 -17.74 -14.53 -3.82
CA TRP A 179 -17.36 -13.30 -3.15
C TRP A 179 -18.18 -13.08 -1.87
N CYS A 180 -17.60 -12.32 -0.95
CA CYS A 180 -18.25 -11.89 0.28
C CYS A 180 -17.78 -10.48 0.62
N ALA A 181 -18.70 -9.56 0.90
CA ALA A 181 -18.41 -8.20 1.29
C ALA A 181 -19.01 -7.89 2.67
N ILE A 182 -18.20 -7.29 3.54
CA ILE A 182 -18.55 -6.95 4.92
C ILE A 182 -18.41 -5.44 5.09
N ARG A 183 -19.47 -4.79 5.56
CA ARG A 183 -19.44 -3.37 5.93
C ARG A 183 -18.65 -3.20 7.22
N ILE A 184 -17.65 -2.31 7.21
CA ILE A 184 -16.89 -1.96 8.41
C ILE A 184 -17.71 -0.96 9.24
N PRO A 185 -17.87 -1.16 10.57
CA PRO A 185 -18.58 -0.22 11.43
C PRO A 185 -17.96 1.19 11.40
N ASP A 186 -18.81 2.20 11.50
CA ASP A 186 -18.38 3.62 11.39
C ASP A 186 -17.34 4.02 12.44
N ASP A 187 -17.36 3.41 13.62
CA ASP A 187 -16.47 3.68 14.76
C ASP A 187 -15.23 2.76 14.80
N ALA A 188 -15.04 1.96 13.76
CA ALA A 188 -13.97 0.96 13.71
C ALA A 188 -12.84 1.35 12.75
N ILE A 189 -11.68 0.72 12.98
CA ILE A 189 -10.58 0.62 12.03
C ILE A 189 -10.42 -0.83 11.58
N SER A 190 -10.00 -1.03 10.34
CA SER A 190 -9.80 -2.35 9.75
C SER A 190 -8.60 -2.34 8.79
N GLY A 191 -8.22 -3.51 8.28
CA GLY A 191 -7.14 -3.61 7.30
C GLY A 191 -6.95 -5.02 6.79
N HIS A 192 -6.25 -5.09 5.67
CA HIS A 192 -5.80 -6.36 5.06
C HIS A 192 -4.46 -6.18 4.35
N ALA A 193 -3.72 -7.25 4.24
CA ALA A 193 -2.36 -7.23 3.73
C ALA A 193 -1.98 -8.62 3.20
N ASN A 194 -2.48 -9.00 2.03
CA ASN A 194 -2.21 -10.27 1.33
C ASN A 194 -2.60 -11.54 2.10
N GLN A 195 -3.59 -11.43 2.97
CA GLN A 195 -4.22 -12.56 3.63
C GLN A 195 -5.72 -12.32 3.72
N SER A 196 -6.51 -13.33 3.37
CA SER A 196 -7.96 -13.29 3.58
C SER A 196 -8.29 -13.05 5.05
N ARG A 197 -9.17 -12.09 5.33
CA ARG A 197 -9.51 -11.63 6.68
C ARG A 197 -10.90 -12.03 7.13
N ILE A 198 -11.83 -12.29 6.19
CA ILE A 198 -13.21 -12.64 6.50
C ILE A 198 -13.26 -14.03 7.17
N GLY A 199 -13.76 -14.08 8.40
CA GLY A 199 -13.90 -15.29 9.21
C GLY A 199 -15.27 -15.96 9.06
N VAL A 200 -15.92 -16.27 10.20
CA VAL A 200 -17.27 -16.84 10.23
C VAL A 200 -18.29 -15.77 9.79
N VAL A 201 -18.84 -15.92 8.59
CA VAL A 201 -19.64 -14.90 7.93
C VAL A 201 -20.86 -14.48 8.74
N SER A 202 -21.55 -15.43 9.37
CA SER A 202 -22.74 -15.17 10.20
C SER A 202 -22.46 -14.50 11.54
N SER A 203 -21.20 -14.40 11.96
CA SER A 203 -20.82 -13.81 13.24
C SER A 203 -20.71 -12.29 13.23
N TYR A 204 -20.69 -11.68 12.05
CA TYR A 204 -20.56 -10.24 11.93
C TYR A 204 -21.89 -9.52 12.22
N ASN A 205 -21.89 -8.66 13.24
CA ASN A 205 -23.02 -7.82 13.59
C ASN A 205 -23.00 -6.51 12.77
N THR A 206 -22.99 -6.66 11.45
CA THR A 206 -23.00 -5.57 10.47
C THR A 206 -23.60 -6.09 9.17
N GLU A 207 -23.74 -5.22 8.17
CA GLU A 207 -24.25 -5.64 6.88
C GLU A 207 -23.24 -6.54 6.15
N VAL A 208 -23.76 -7.67 5.66
CA VAL A 208 -23.03 -8.68 4.88
C VAL A 208 -23.77 -8.93 3.60
N ILE A 209 -23.08 -8.83 2.47
CA ILE A 209 -23.58 -9.22 1.16
C ILE A 209 -22.62 -10.21 0.52
N HIS A 210 -23.13 -11.19 -0.20
CA HIS A 210 -22.29 -12.23 -0.79
C HIS A 210 -22.91 -12.88 -2.01
N SER A 211 -22.10 -13.59 -2.79
CA SER A 211 -22.58 -14.37 -3.94
C SER A 211 -23.50 -15.51 -3.50
N LYS A 212 -24.52 -15.77 -4.28
CA LYS A 212 -25.52 -16.83 -3.97
C LYS A 212 -24.92 -18.23 -3.92
N ASN A 213 -23.82 -18.46 -4.60
CA ASN A 213 -23.14 -19.75 -4.70
C ASN A 213 -22.03 -19.93 -3.65
N MET A 214 -21.73 -18.94 -2.81
CA MET A 214 -20.61 -18.95 -1.87
C MET A 214 -20.46 -20.28 -1.08
N ILE A 215 -21.48 -20.67 -0.33
CA ILE A 215 -21.44 -21.90 0.47
C ILE A 215 -21.69 -23.15 -0.40
N LYS A 216 -22.58 -23.03 -1.41
CA LYS A 216 -22.90 -24.13 -2.30
C LYS A 216 -21.67 -24.61 -3.09
N TYR A 217 -20.85 -23.68 -3.56
CA TYR A 217 -19.61 -24.01 -4.26
C TYR A 217 -18.60 -24.73 -3.34
N ALA A 218 -18.42 -24.24 -2.12
CA ALA A 218 -17.55 -24.89 -1.12
C ALA A 218 -18.00 -26.34 -0.81
N ARG A 219 -19.31 -26.57 -0.72
CA ARG A 219 -19.86 -27.94 -0.54
C ARG A 219 -19.64 -28.81 -1.77
N LYS A 220 -19.86 -28.27 -2.98
CA LYS A 220 -19.61 -28.99 -4.23
C LYS A 220 -18.18 -29.50 -4.31
N MET A 221 -17.23 -28.66 -3.85
CA MET A 221 -15.81 -29.01 -3.85
C MET A 221 -15.36 -29.86 -2.66
N GLY A 222 -16.25 -30.17 -1.72
CA GLY A 222 -15.92 -30.95 -0.51
C GLY A 222 -15.12 -30.20 0.55
N TRP A 223 -15.01 -28.87 0.43
CA TRP A 223 -14.21 -28.06 1.38
C TRP A 223 -15.00 -27.62 2.60
N PHE A 224 -16.31 -27.75 2.58
CA PHE A 224 -17.18 -27.42 3.69
C PHE A 224 -18.38 -28.37 3.78
N THR A 225 -18.60 -28.94 4.98
CA THR A 225 -19.71 -29.88 5.25
C THR A 225 -20.59 -29.44 6.43
N GLY A 226 -20.25 -28.33 7.09
CA GLY A 226 -20.95 -27.81 8.26
C GLY A 226 -22.31 -27.15 7.97
N LYS A 227 -22.92 -26.57 9.01
CA LYS A 227 -24.13 -25.74 8.87
C LYS A 227 -23.73 -24.37 8.27
N ASP A 228 -24.62 -23.74 7.50
CA ASP A 228 -24.36 -22.43 6.87
C ASP A 228 -23.88 -21.36 7.85
N LYS A 229 -24.44 -21.34 9.06
CA LYS A 229 -24.04 -20.41 10.12
C LYS A 229 -22.59 -20.58 10.59
N ASP A 230 -21.97 -21.74 10.35
CA ASP A 230 -20.61 -22.05 10.77
C ASP A 230 -19.60 -21.83 9.61
N PHE A 231 -20.07 -21.30 8.48
CA PHE A 231 -19.23 -21.09 7.31
C PHE A 231 -18.19 -20.00 7.57
N ASN A 232 -16.93 -20.40 7.51
CA ASN A 232 -15.77 -19.52 7.68
C ASN A 232 -15.09 -19.35 6.31
N TRP A 233 -15.15 -18.14 5.77
CA TRP A 233 -14.64 -17.83 4.44
C TRP A 233 -13.15 -18.16 4.30
N LYS A 234 -12.28 -17.53 5.11
CA LYS A 234 -10.83 -17.73 4.99
C LYS A 234 -10.39 -19.17 5.26
N MET A 235 -10.98 -19.83 6.24
CA MET A 235 -10.63 -21.23 6.53
C MET A 235 -11.05 -22.19 5.39
N THR A 236 -12.03 -21.79 4.59
CA THR A 236 -12.54 -22.57 3.45
C THR A 236 -11.75 -22.27 2.18
N TYR A 237 -11.53 -20.99 1.86
CA TYR A 237 -10.99 -20.56 0.57
C TYR A 237 -9.51 -20.14 0.60
N ALA A 238 -9.01 -19.65 1.73
CA ALA A 238 -7.66 -19.07 1.83
C ALA A 238 -7.09 -19.25 3.24
N LYS A 239 -6.97 -20.51 3.67
CA LYS A 239 -6.52 -20.83 5.04
C LYS A 239 -5.15 -20.24 5.34
N PRO A 240 -5.01 -19.42 6.41
CA PRO A 240 -3.74 -18.82 6.77
C PRO A 240 -2.69 -19.86 7.12
N ASP A 241 -1.55 -19.79 6.48
CA ASP A 241 -0.33 -20.52 6.83
C ASP A 241 0.62 -19.64 7.67
N PHE A 242 1.88 -20.04 7.80
CA PHE A 242 2.90 -19.24 8.46
C PHE A 242 3.11 -17.89 7.75
N GLY A 243 3.23 -17.89 6.42
CA GLY A 243 3.44 -16.69 5.62
C GLY A 243 2.28 -15.71 5.72
N GLY A 244 1.05 -16.21 5.60
CA GLY A 244 -0.16 -15.42 5.74
C GLY A 244 -0.32 -14.76 7.10
N ARG A 245 0.21 -15.38 8.17
CA ARG A 245 0.24 -14.77 9.51
C ARG A 245 1.42 -13.81 9.67
N ARG A 246 2.65 -14.27 9.40
CA ARG A 246 3.89 -13.56 9.71
C ARG A 246 4.19 -12.42 8.76
N TYR A 247 4.01 -12.63 7.44
CA TYR A 247 4.31 -11.60 6.45
C TYR A 247 3.11 -10.71 6.12
N CYS A 248 1.89 -11.20 6.38
CA CYS A 248 0.66 -10.54 5.99
C CYS A 248 -0.10 -10.00 7.21
N ASP A 249 -0.74 -10.84 7.99
CA ASP A 249 -1.55 -10.40 9.14
C ASP A 249 -0.75 -9.63 10.21
N ALA A 250 0.57 -9.84 10.32
CA ALA A 250 1.42 -9.07 11.23
C ALA A 250 1.41 -7.57 10.93
N ARG A 251 1.26 -7.15 9.66
CA ARG A 251 1.10 -5.73 9.29
C ARG A 251 -0.20 -5.15 9.84
N VAL A 252 -1.28 -5.89 9.74
CA VAL A 252 -2.58 -5.50 10.30
C VAL A 252 -2.54 -5.52 11.83
N TRP A 253 -1.85 -6.50 12.43
CA TRP A 253 -1.63 -6.55 13.87
C TRP A 253 -0.89 -5.29 14.36
N SER A 254 0.17 -4.88 13.67
CA SER A 254 0.94 -3.69 14.02
C SER A 254 0.08 -2.43 13.94
N PHE A 255 -0.68 -2.26 12.84
CA PHE A 255 -1.63 -1.17 12.70
C PHE A 255 -2.64 -1.12 13.85
N PHE A 256 -3.26 -2.24 14.17
CA PHE A 256 -4.20 -2.29 15.30
C PHE A 256 -3.51 -2.00 16.64
N ASN A 257 -2.29 -2.52 16.84
CA ASN A 257 -1.52 -2.35 18.08
C ASN A 257 -1.06 -0.90 18.31
N HIS A 258 -0.91 -0.09 17.28
CA HIS A 258 -0.68 1.35 17.42
C HIS A 258 -1.88 2.09 18.03
N HIS A 259 -3.09 1.55 17.88
CA HIS A 259 -4.33 2.24 18.24
C HIS A 259 -5.11 1.57 19.36
N LYS A 260 -4.73 0.36 19.74
CA LYS A 260 -5.29 -0.42 20.85
C LYS A 260 -4.33 -1.53 21.23
N ASP A 261 -4.27 -1.89 22.52
CA ASP A 261 -3.47 -3.04 22.97
C ASP A 261 -3.94 -4.34 22.28
N MET A 262 -3.08 -4.87 21.43
CA MET A 262 -3.28 -6.13 20.69
C MET A 262 -2.34 -7.24 21.15
N SER A 263 -1.72 -7.13 22.33
CA SER A 263 -0.76 -8.10 22.85
C SER A 263 -1.30 -9.54 22.88
N ARG A 264 -2.58 -9.72 23.19
CA ARG A 264 -3.26 -11.04 23.19
C ARG A 264 -3.27 -11.74 21.82
N TYR A 265 -3.04 -11.01 20.73
CA TYR A 265 -3.00 -11.54 19.36
C TYR A 265 -1.58 -11.60 18.78
N LEU A 266 -0.56 -11.28 19.58
CA LEU A 266 0.83 -11.31 19.12
C LEU A 266 1.23 -12.71 18.62
N ASP A 267 0.81 -13.78 19.30
CA ASP A 267 1.13 -15.16 18.88
C ASP A 267 0.53 -15.51 17.51
N TRP A 268 -0.61 -14.90 17.13
CA TRP A 268 -1.13 -15.00 15.79
C TRP A 268 -0.19 -14.34 14.78
N ALA A 269 0.21 -13.09 15.02
CA ALA A 269 1.12 -12.33 14.16
C ALA A 269 2.51 -12.97 14.06
N LEU A 270 2.99 -13.61 15.13
CA LEU A 270 4.23 -14.39 15.12
C LEU A 270 4.13 -15.65 14.24
N GLY A 271 2.93 -16.18 14.01
CA GLY A 271 2.66 -17.30 13.10
C GLY A 271 3.11 -18.67 13.59
N VAL A 272 3.76 -18.77 14.76
CA VAL A 272 4.41 -20.01 15.26
C VAL A 272 3.40 -20.93 15.94
N ASP A 273 2.51 -20.36 16.75
CA ASP A 273 1.48 -21.15 17.44
C ASP A 273 0.27 -21.38 16.53
N LYS A 274 0.05 -22.64 16.16
CA LYS A 274 -1.11 -23.05 15.35
C LYS A 274 -2.45 -22.89 16.06
N LYS A 275 -2.44 -22.72 17.39
CA LYS A 275 -3.63 -22.54 18.23
C LYS A 275 -3.85 -21.09 18.64
N ALA A 276 -2.99 -20.17 18.17
CA ALA A 276 -3.14 -18.74 18.46
C ALA A 276 -4.53 -18.24 18.09
N THR A 277 -5.06 -17.36 18.92
CA THR A 277 -6.35 -16.72 18.67
C THR A 277 -6.28 -15.83 17.44
N ASP A 278 -7.16 -16.06 16.50
CA ASP A 278 -7.29 -15.27 15.27
C ASP A 278 -7.67 -13.81 15.57
N MET A 279 -7.10 -12.88 14.80
CA MET A 279 -7.40 -11.47 14.96
C MET A 279 -8.80 -11.11 14.45
N PRO A 280 -9.48 -10.15 15.08
CA PRO A 280 -10.76 -9.64 14.59
C PRO A 280 -10.57 -8.94 13.24
N LEU A 281 -11.65 -8.88 12.43
CA LEU A 281 -11.64 -8.16 11.15
C LEU A 281 -11.47 -6.66 11.34
N TRP A 282 -11.99 -6.10 12.44
CA TRP A 282 -11.86 -4.71 12.85
C TRP A 282 -11.75 -4.58 14.36
N ILE A 283 -11.28 -3.42 14.80
CA ILE A 283 -11.30 -2.99 16.21
C ILE A 283 -11.89 -1.57 16.31
N VAL A 284 -12.41 -1.23 17.49
CA VAL A 284 -12.69 0.16 17.83
C VAL A 284 -11.43 0.72 18.51
N PRO A 285 -10.77 1.73 17.93
CA PRO A 285 -9.53 2.27 18.47
C PRO A 285 -9.77 3.04 19.77
N ASP A 286 -8.75 3.13 20.62
CA ASP A 286 -8.84 3.87 21.90
C ASP A 286 -8.94 5.39 21.72
N LYS A 287 -8.45 5.89 20.57
CA LYS A 287 -8.54 7.30 20.15
C LYS A 287 -8.86 7.37 18.66
N LYS A 288 -9.54 8.44 18.27
CA LYS A 288 -9.78 8.73 16.84
C LYS A 288 -8.48 9.03 16.12
N LEU A 289 -8.40 8.59 14.87
CA LEU A 289 -7.23 8.74 14.01
C LEU A 289 -7.35 10.01 13.15
N SER A 290 -6.27 10.74 13.05
CA SER A 290 -6.10 11.81 12.07
C SER A 290 -5.53 11.27 10.75
N LEU A 291 -5.54 12.09 9.70
CA LEU A 291 -4.82 11.83 8.45
C LEU A 291 -3.34 11.53 8.71
N GLN A 292 -2.71 12.30 9.59
CA GLN A 292 -1.28 12.15 9.91
C GLN A 292 -0.98 10.84 10.66
N ASP A 293 -1.90 10.36 11.50
CA ASP A 293 -1.77 9.04 12.13
C ASP A 293 -1.74 7.95 11.06
N LEU A 294 -2.66 8.01 10.09
CA LEU A 294 -2.74 7.01 9.03
C LEU A 294 -1.55 7.09 8.05
N GLN A 295 -1.05 8.30 7.74
CA GLN A 295 0.21 8.47 6.99
C GLN A 295 1.40 7.84 7.74
N LYS A 296 1.43 7.95 9.07
CA LYS A 296 2.46 7.33 9.91
C LYS A 296 2.35 5.81 9.90
N ASP A 297 1.14 5.26 9.97
CA ASP A 297 0.92 3.81 9.94
C ASP A 297 1.39 3.17 8.61
N MET A 298 1.27 3.91 7.50
CA MET A 298 1.80 3.47 6.20
C MET A 298 3.33 3.47 6.13
N ARG A 299 4.01 3.99 7.15
CA ARG A 299 5.48 4.07 7.29
C ARG A 299 6.04 3.12 8.34
N ASP A 300 5.22 2.23 8.87
CA ASP A 300 5.57 1.33 9.96
C ASP A 300 6.57 0.23 9.55
N HIS A 301 7.57 0.02 10.43
CA HIS A 301 8.54 -1.08 10.36
C HIS A 301 8.52 -1.90 11.66
N TYR A 302 7.36 -1.96 12.31
CA TYR A 302 7.16 -2.64 13.60
C TYR A 302 7.90 -1.99 14.77
N GLU A 303 8.23 -0.70 14.71
CA GLU A 303 8.97 -0.01 15.75
C GLU A 303 8.33 -0.16 17.13
N GLY A 304 9.17 -0.49 18.13
CA GLY A 304 8.71 -0.69 19.50
C GLY A 304 7.97 -2.00 19.78
N THR A 305 7.93 -2.92 18.83
CA THR A 305 7.29 -4.23 18.97
C THR A 305 8.32 -5.37 18.92
N PRO A 306 7.94 -6.61 19.32
CA PRO A 306 8.81 -7.77 19.16
C PRO A 306 9.16 -8.12 17.70
N LEU A 307 8.45 -7.52 16.73
CA LEU A 307 8.68 -7.70 15.28
C LEU A 307 9.66 -6.66 14.72
N ALA A 308 10.11 -5.68 15.51
CA ALA A 308 10.96 -4.58 15.05
C ALA A 308 12.25 -5.09 14.40
N ILE A 309 12.47 -4.71 13.13
CA ILE A 309 13.59 -5.21 12.33
C ILE A 309 14.85 -4.34 12.46
N ASP A 310 14.74 -3.14 12.96
CA ASP A 310 15.85 -2.23 13.29
C ASP A 310 16.57 -2.64 14.58
N SER A 311 15.92 -3.34 15.51
CA SER A 311 16.49 -3.84 16.76
C SER A 311 17.56 -4.92 16.56
N THR A 312 17.61 -5.55 15.38
CA THR A 312 18.62 -6.54 14.99
C THR A 312 19.75 -5.88 14.21
N ASN A 313 20.76 -5.30 14.90
CA ASN A 313 21.88 -4.61 14.24
C ASN A 313 22.55 -5.41 13.11
N ILE A 314 22.57 -6.74 13.16
CA ILE A 314 23.11 -7.60 12.09
C ILE A 314 22.32 -7.41 10.80
N GLY A 315 21.01 -7.60 10.83
CA GLY A 315 20.15 -7.50 9.63
C GLY A 315 20.06 -6.07 9.08
N GLY A 316 20.07 -5.05 9.94
CA GLY A 316 20.05 -3.64 9.57
C GLY A 316 21.43 -3.05 9.25
N GLY A 317 22.49 -3.82 9.46
CA GLY A 317 23.87 -3.38 9.26
C GLY A 317 24.30 -2.28 10.23
N ILE A 318 25.36 -1.58 9.84
CA ILE A 318 25.95 -0.48 10.65
C ILE A 318 24.94 0.62 10.99
N TRP A 319 24.05 0.91 10.05
CA TRP A 319 23.18 2.08 10.11
C TRP A 319 21.73 1.74 10.41
N GLN A 320 21.46 0.54 10.99
CA GLN A 320 20.15 0.13 11.50
C GLN A 320 19.03 0.29 10.44
N MET A 321 19.30 -0.12 9.22
CA MET A 321 18.36 -0.03 8.12
C MET A 321 17.15 -0.96 8.38
N PRO A 322 15.91 -0.45 8.40
CA PRO A 322 14.71 -1.25 8.66
C PRO A 322 14.20 -2.00 7.43
N TYR A 323 15.01 -2.12 6.41
CA TYR A 323 14.72 -2.83 5.16
C TYR A 323 15.63 -4.05 5.04
N ARG A 324 15.16 -5.08 4.36
CA ARG A 324 15.92 -6.32 4.19
C ARG A 324 16.07 -6.67 2.72
N PRO A 325 17.20 -7.28 2.32
CA PRO A 325 17.37 -7.75 0.95
C PRO A 325 16.35 -8.85 0.63
N THR A 326 16.03 -8.98 -0.64
CA THR A 326 15.16 -10.02 -1.18
C THR A 326 15.96 -11.12 -1.87
N PRO A 327 15.45 -12.36 -1.88
CA PRO A 327 14.18 -12.81 -1.28
C PRO A 327 14.17 -12.76 0.25
N LEU A 328 12.99 -12.50 0.85
CA LEU A 328 12.87 -12.46 2.32
C LEU A 328 13.12 -13.83 2.96
N SER A 329 12.81 -14.92 2.28
CA SER A 329 13.12 -16.28 2.71
C SER A 329 14.45 -16.75 2.09
N PHE A 330 15.28 -17.41 2.89
CA PHE A 330 16.59 -17.93 2.45
C PHE A 330 16.96 -19.22 3.20
N LYS A 331 17.90 -19.99 2.66
CA LYS A 331 18.36 -21.25 3.26
C LYS A 331 19.83 -21.17 3.66
N VAL A 332 20.14 -21.67 4.86
CA VAL A 332 21.50 -21.87 5.36
C VAL A 332 21.61 -23.27 5.94
N ASP A 333 22.56 -24.04 5.48
CA ASP A 333 22.84 -25.43 5.92
C ASP A 333 21.58 -26.32 5.96
N GLY A 334 20.74 -26.19 4.93
CA GLY A 334 19.51 -26.97 4.76
C GLY A 334 18.33 -26.50 5.60
N LYS A 335 18.50 -25.51 6.45
CA LYS A 335 17.42 -24.90 7.23
C LYS A 335 16.91 -23.64 6.56
N GLU A 336 15.59 -23.42 6.64
CA GLU A 336 14.93 -22.25 6.08
C GLU A 336 14.82 -21.14 7.15
N TYR A 337 15.12 -19.92 6.72
CA TYR A 337 15.08 -18.69 7.51
C TYR A 337 14.32 -17.62 6.76
N PHE A 338 13.95 -16.54 7.44
CA PHE A 338 13.20 -15.43 6.84
C PHE A 338 13.61 -14.08 7.45
N ASN A 339 13.26 -13.02 6.75
CA ASN A 339 13.23 -11.65 7.24
C ASN A 339 11.79 -11.16 7.39
N GLU A 340 11.56 -10.19 8.29
CA GLU A 340 10.25 -9.57 8.45
C GLU A 340 9.84 -8.77 7.21
N ARG A 341 8.52 -8.65 7.03
CA ARG A 341 7.92 -7.87 5.95
C ARG A 341 7.00 -6.80 6.56
N PRO A 342 7.49 -5.57 6.80
CA PRO A 342 6.71 -4.48 7.37
C PRO A 342 5.77 -3.83 6.35
N THR A 343 4.95 -2.88 6.81
CA THR A 343 4.05 -2.08 5.96
C THR A 343 4.84 -1.20 4.99
N SER A 344 5.85 -0.47 5.47
CA SER A 344 6.74 0.31 4.63
C SER A 344 7.87 -0.57 4.09
N THR A 345 8.10 -0.53 2.79
CA THR A 345 9.07 -1.40 2.11
C THR A 345 9.62 -0.76 0.84
N GLN A 346 10.85 -1.11 0.49
CA GLN A 346 11.53 -0.61 -0.70
C GLN A 346 10.93 -1.10 -2.03
N GLN A 347 9.97 -1.99 -2.00
CA GLN A 347 9.28 -2.51 -3.19
C GLN A 347 7.99 -1.78 -3.53
N THR A 348 7.62 -0.73 -2.77
CA THR A 348 6.42 0.05 -3.04
C THR A 348 6.58 0.85 -4.33
N GLY A 349 5.70 0.64 -5.29
CA GLY A 349 5.65 1.43 -6.53
C GLY A 349 4.92 2.74 -6.35
N PHE A 350 3.79 2.70 -5.66
CA PHE A 350 3.04 3.89 -5.21
C PHE A 350 2.30 3.64 -3.90
N THR A 351 1.98 4.72 -3.22
CA THR A 351 1.23 4.68 -1.96
C THR A 351 0.27 5.86 -1.88
N TYR A 352 -0.86 5.64 -1.21
CA TYR A 352 -1.76 6.75 -0.91
C TYR A 352 -2.50 6.59 0.42
N VAL A 353 -2.98 7.73 0.92
CA VAL A 353 -4.06 7.83 1.90
C VAL A 353 -5.20 8.60 1.24
N SER A 354 -6.39 8.03 1.14
CA SER A 354 -7.58 8.74 0.66
C SER A 354 -8.40 9.26 1.83
N GLN A 355 -8.89 10.50 1.70
CA GLN A 355 -9.75 11.17 2.68
C GLN A 355 -11.03 11.59 1.97
N MET A 356 -12.18 11.05 2.41
CA MET A 356 -13.48 11.23 1.78
C MET A 356 -14.43 11.94 2.75
N ARG A 357 -15.01 13.07 2.32
CA ARG A 357 -15.75 14.00 3.20
C ARG A 357 -17.10 14.36 2.61
N SER A 358 -18.18 13.96 3.27
CA SER A 358 -19.56 14.13 2.80
C SER A 358 -20.09 15.56 2.89
N TRP A 359 -19.44 16.43 3.66
CA TRP A 359 -19.88 17.81 3.90
C TRP A 359 -19.36 18.85 2.91
N LEU A 360 -18.55 18.41 1.95
CA LEU A 360 -18.05 19.24 0.86
C LEU A 360 -18.68 18.81 -0.48
N PRO A 361 -18.68 19.69 -1.50
CA PRO A 361 -19.04 19.28 -2.84
C PRO A 361 -18.21 18.04 -3.27
N ARG A 362 -18.83 17.12 -3.99
CA ARG A 362 -18.25 15.79 -4.25
C ARG A 362 -16.86 15.85 -4.89
N GLU A 363 -16.61 16.78 -5.78
CA GLU A 363 -15.33 16.92 -6.48
C GLU A 363 -14.24 17.59 -5.63
N ILE A 364 -14.61 18.21 -4.51
CA ILE A 364 -13.71 18.87 -3.55
C ILE A 364 -13.47 18.01 -2.32
N GLY A 365 -14.49 17.25 -1.90
CA GLY A 365 -14.49 16.49 -0.65
C GLY A 365 -13.52 15.33 -0.60
N GLY A 366 -13.17 14.74 -1.74
CA GLY A 366 -12.23 13.63 -1.84
C GLY A 366 -10.80 14.10 -2.12
N VAL A 367 -9.84 13.64 -1.32
CA VAL A 367 -8.41 13.91 -1.55
C VAL A 367 -7.65 12.59 -1.51
N LEU A 368 -6.91 12.31 -2.55
CA LEU A 368 -5.91 11.26 -2.61
C LEU A 368 -4.55 11.87 -2.25
N TRP A 369 -4.05 11.62 -1.07
CA TRP A 369 -2.71 11.98 -0.65
C TRP A 369 -1.76 10.94 -1.24
N PHE A 370 -1.12 11.28 -2.34
CA PHE A 370 -0.45 10.33 -3.24
C PHE A 370 1.08 10.52 -3.27
N GLY A 371 1.81 9.43 -3.43
CA GLY A 371 3.24 9.43 -3.72
C GLY A 371 3.71 8.17 -4.43
N ASN A 372 4.78 8.29 -5.18
CA ASN A 372 5.49 7.17 -5.79
C ASN A 372 6.69 6.77 -4.92
N ASP A 373 7.02 5.48 -4.87
CA ASP A 373 8.08 4.90 -4.06
C ASP A 373 7.64 4.63 -2.60
N ASP A 374 8.54 4.18 -1.75
CA ASP A 374 8.34 3.82 -0.35
C ASP A 374 7.72 4.96 0.47
N GLY A 375 6.58 4.70 1.10
CA GLY A 375 5.82 5.67 1.89
C GLY A 375 6.63 6.39 2.97
N ASN A 376 7.66 5.75 3.52
CA ASN A 376 8.55 6.38 4.49
C ASN A 376 9.56 7.34 3.85
N MET A 377 9.85 7.18 2.57
CA MET A 377 10.85 7.94 1.82
C MET A 377 10.27 9.07 0.96
N ILE A 378 8.94 9.22 0.91
CA ILE A 378 8.24 10.22 0.08
C ILE A 378 7.43 11.19 0.93
N ALA A 379 7.01 12.31 0.34
CA ALA A 379 5.94 13.16 0.87
C ALA A 379 4.65 12.93 0.09
N TYR A 380 3.56 12.73 0.81
CA TYR A 380 2.23 12.60 0.22
C TYR A 380 1.74 13.95 -0.33
N VAL A 381 1.43 14.01 -1.62
CA VAL A 381 0.95 15.21 -2.32
C VAL A 381 -0.58 15.16 -2.43
N PRO A 382 -1.30 16.25 -2.12
CA PRO A 382 -2.76 16.28 -2.20
C PRO A 382 -3.26 16.34 -3.65
N ILE A 383 -3.97 15.30 -4.08
CA ILE A 383 -4.63 15.19 -5.38
C ILE A 383 -6.14 15.15 -5.12
N TYR A 384 -6.87 16.16 -5.57
CA TYR A 384 -8.32 16.20 -5.40
C TYR A 384 -9.03 15.26 -6.38
N CYS A 385 -10.07 14.58 -5.94
CA CYS A 385 -10.83 13.64 -6.77
C CYS A 385 -11.52 14.30 -7.99
N GLY A 386 -11.74 15.60 -7.93
CA GLY A 386 -12.24 16.40 -9.04
C GLY A 386 -11.16 16.86 -10.03
N ASN A 387 -9.89 16.52 -9.82
CA ASN A 387 -8.84 16.86 -10.76
C ASN A 387 -9.09 16.18 -12.11
N THR A 388 -9.05 16.97 -13.18
CA THR A 388 -9.25 16.52 -14.57
C THR A 388 -7.94 16.41 -15.35
N VAL A 389 -6.82 16.74 -14.69
CA VAL A 389 -5.46 16.63 -15.21
C VAL A 389 -4.55 16.13 -14.10
N GLN A 390 -3.79 15.11 -14.39
CA GLN A 390 -2.76 14.59 -13.47
C GLN A 390 -1.49 15.44 -13.53
N PRO A 391 -0.76 15.63 -12.41
CA PRO A 391 0.56 16.27 -12.46
C PRO A 391 1.54 15.46 -13.31
N GLU A 392 2.23 16.12 -14.25
CA GLU A 392 3.13 15.45 -15.20
C GLU A 392 4.22 14.62 -14.53
N CYS A 393 4.74 15.07 -13.39
CA CYS A 393 5.79 14.34 -12.68
C CYS A 393 5.37 12.96 -12.17
N PHE A 394 4.08 12.69 -12.00
CA PHE A 394 3.58 11.36 -11.65
C PHE A 394 3.29 10.46 -12.85
N ASN A 395 3.38 10.99 -14.08
CA ASN A 395 3.21 10.22 -15.32
C ASN A 395 4.00 10.88 -16.46
N THR A 396 5.32 10.95 -16.29
CA THR A 396 6.24 11.64 -17.22
C THR A 396 6.39 10.85 -18.51
N PRO A 397 6.11 11.43 -19.68
CA PRO A 397 6.32 10.77 -20.97
C PRO A 397 7.77 10.30 -21.16
N GLY A 398 7.95 9.05 -21.58
CA GLY A 398 9.25 8.43 -21.86
C GLY A 398 10.01 7.94 -20.63
N ALA A 399 9.44 8.04 -19.43
CA ALA A 399 9.95 7.36 -18.23
C ALA A 399 9.24 6.02 -18.08
N ASP A 400 9.97 4.97 -17.74
CA ASP A 400 9.46 3.64 -17.43
C ASP A 400 10.36 2.94 -16.40
N ALA A 401 10.10 1.66 -16.12
CA ALA A 401 10.83 0.89 -15.10
C ALA A 401 12.35 0.76 -15.38
N VAL A 402 12.80 1.01 -16.59
CA VAL A 402 14.20 0.88 -17.05
C VAL A 402 14.75 2.18 -17.66
N THR A 403 13.94 3.22 -17.73
CA THR A 403 14.29 4.53 -18.31
C THR A 403 14.16 5.64 -17.26
N PHE A 404 15.31 6.04 -16.72
CA PHE A 404 15.38 7.12 -15.72
C PHE A 404 14.98 8.48 -16.30
N SER A 405 14.22 9.25 -15.53
CA SER A 405 13.96 10.68 -15.80
C SER A 405 13.98 11.48 -14.50
N ASP A 406 14.75 12.55 -14.47
CA ASP A 406 14.77 13.49 -13.35
C ASP A 406 13.52 14.38 -13.27
N ARG A 407 12.60 14.28 -14.23
CA ARG A 407 11.28 14.91 -14.23
C ARG A 407 10.19 13.99 -13.66
N ASN A 408 10.50 12.71 -13.46
CA ASN A 408 9.57 11.72 -12.94
C ASN A 408 9.70 11.56 -11.42
N ALA A 409 8.58 11.63 -10.72
CA ALA A 409 8.55 11.56 -9.25
C ALA A 409 9.05 10.22 -8.70
N TYR A 410 8.65 9.08 -9.32
CA TYR A 410 9.15 7.77 -8.92
C TYR A 410 10.68 7.74 -8.93
N TRP A 411 11.30 8.11 -10.06
CA TRP A 411 12.76 8.04 -10.19
C TRP A 411 13.51 8.98 -9.26
N VAL A 412 12.98 10.19 -9.04
CA VAL A 412 13.62 11.16 -8.12
C VAL A 412 13.45 10.72 -6.66
N CYS A 413 12.28 10.18 -6.27
CA CYS A 413 12.07 9.62 -4.94
C CYS A 413 12.95 8.38 -4.72
N ASN A 414 12.95 7.45 -5.66
CA ASN A 414 13.74 6.22 -5.60
C ASN A 414 15.26 6.50 -5.56
N TRP A 415 15.73 7.51 -6.29
CA TRP A 415 17.11 7.97 -6.18
C TRP A 415 17.46 8.41 -4.75
N VAL A 416 16.63 9.25 -4.12
CA VAL A 416 16.84 9.70 -2.73
C VAL A 416 16.75 8.52 -1.76
N SER A 417 15.77 7.63 -1.91
CA SER A 417 15.58 6.45 -1.07
C SER A 417 16.83 5.56 -1.08
N ASN A 418 17.37 5.28 -2.28
CA ASN A 418 18.57 4.45 -2.45
C ASN A 418 19.85 5.12 -1.93
N MET A 419 19.89 6.45 -1.81
CA MET A 419 20.97 7.15 -1.08
C MET A 419 20.84 6.97 0.43
N VAL A 420 19.62 6.98 0.95
CA VAL A 420 19.31 6.93 2.39
C VAL A 420 19.43 5.50 2.96
N TYR A 421 18.95 4.48 2.25
CA TYR A 421 18.95 3.09 2.75
C TYR A 421 20.29 2.62 3.31
N PRO A 422 21.43 2.75 2.63
CA PRO A 422 22.71 2.26 3.15
C PRO A 422 23.22 2.99 4.38
N ARG A 423 22.70 4.18 4.68
CA ARG A 423 23.08 5.01 5.82
C ARG A 423 21.86 5.54 6.58
N TYR A 424 20.87 4.68 6.75
CA TYR A 424 19.53 5.03 7.21
C TYR A 424 19.53 5.89 8.47
N SER A 425 20.08 5.41 9.58
CA SER A 425 20.06 6.14 10.85
C SER A 425 20.78 7.51 10.82
N GLN A 426 21.66 7.73 9.84
CA GLN A 426 22.34 9.02 9.67
C GLN A 426 21.60 9.96 8.72
N MET A 427 21.10 9.43 7.58
CA MET A 427 20.55 10.26 6.51
C MET A 427 19.02 10.45 6.62
N PHE A 428 18.32 9.47 7.12
CA PHE A 428 16.85 9.53 7.25
C PHE A 428 16.34 10.72 8.06
N PRO A 429 16.95 11.17 9.17
CA PRO A 429 16.52 12.38 9.87
C PRO A 429 16.47 13.63 8.98
N SER A 430 17.41 13.77 8.04
CA SER A 430 17.42 14.90 7.09
C SER A 430 16.29 14.78 6.05
N LEU A 431 16.02 13.58 5.53
CA LEU A 431 14.89 13.32 4.67
C LEU A 431 13.57 13.59 5.41
N LYS A 432 13.41 13.02 6.60
CA LYS A 432 12.21 13.18 7.43
C LYS A 432 11.87 14.64 7.68
N GLN A 433 12.86 15.49 7.96
CA GLN A 433 12.65 16.92 8.16
C GLN A 433 12.04 17.60 6.93
N VAL A 434 12.54 17.30 5.73
CA VAL A 434 12.01 17.86 4.47
C VAL A 434 10.62 17.33 4.19
N ARG A 435 10.41 16.03 4.33
CA ARG A 435 9.12 15.35 4.17
C ARG A 435 8.04 15.96 5.06
N ASP A 436 8.30 15.96 6.38
CA ASP A 436 7.32 16.42 7.38
C ASP A 436 7.02 17.91 7.19
N SER A 437 8.01 18.73 6.79
CA SER A 437 7.80 20.16 6.48
C SER A 437 6.84 20.36 5.31
N LEU A 438 6.96 19.58 4.24
CA LEU A 438 6.07 19.67 3.08
C LEU A 438 4.66 19.21 3.44
N GLU A 439 4.51 18.04 4.06
CA GLU A 439 3.20 17.50 4.43
C GLU A 439 2.46 18.41 5.42
N ASN A 440 3.14 18.92 6.43
CA ASN A 440 2.56 19.89 7.36
C ASN A 440 2.12 21.17 6.64
N SER A 441 2.88 21.64 5.65
CA SER A 441 2.50 22.77 4.82
C SER A 441 1.22 22.47 4.02
N TYR A 442 1.13 21.31 3.39
CA TYR A 442 -0.05 20.92 2.60
C TYR A 442 -1.30 20.79 3.49
N ILE A 443 -1.19 20.13 4.64
CA ILE A 443 -2.29 19.95 5.58
C ILE A 443 -2.75 21.29 6.16
N SER A 444 -1.82 22.18 6.50
CA SER A 444 -2.18 23.51 7.04
C SER A 444 -2.84 24.42 6.01
N GLN A 445 -2.54 24.26 4.72
CA GLN A 445 -3.15 25.02 3.63
C GLN A 445 -4.52 24.47 3.21
N GLN A 446 -4.80 23.19 3.46
CA GLN A 446 -6.01 22.50 2.98
C GLN A 446 -7.31 23.25 3.26
N PRO A 447 -7.59 23.77 4.48
CA PRO A 447 -8.83 24.50 4.75
C PRO A 447 -9.02 25.75 3.88
N ALA A 448 -7.95 26.52 3.66
CA ALA A 448 -8.01 27.75 2.86
C ALA A 448 -8.19 27.43 1.35
N VAL A 449 -7.51 26.37 0.86
CA VAL A 449 -7.65 25.88 -0.50
C VAL A 449 -9.09 25.45 -0.77
N GLU A 450 -9.66 24.68 0.13
CA GLU A 450 -11.03 24.15 -0.01
C GLU A 450 -12.09 25.23 0.15
N GLN A 451 -11.91 26.20 1.03
CA GLN A 451 -12.79 27.36 1.13
C GLN A 451 -12.82 28.13 -0.17
N LYS A 452 -11.65 28.38 -0.77
CA LYS A 452 -11.57 29.06 -2.07
C LYS A 452 -12.18 28.23 -3.19
N ALA A 453 -11.88 26.93 -3.26
CA ALA A 453 -12.46 26.02 -4.24
C ALA A 453 -13.99 25.99 -4.15
N ASN A 454 -14.54 25.93 -2.91
CA ASN A 454 -15.98 25.93 -2.65
C ASN A 454 -16.64 27.24 -3.12
N SER A 455 -16.03 28.40 -2.80
CA SER A 455 -16.53 29.70 -3.26
C SER A 455 -16.50 29.86 -4.79
N LEU A 456 -15.56 29.24 -5.46
CA LEU A 456 -15.50 29.18 -6.94
C LEU A 456 -16.57 28.20 -7.47
N TYR A 457 -16.74 27.06 -6.82
CA TYR A 457 -17.67 26.01 -7.23
C TYR A 457 -19.14 26.51 -7.27
N GLU A 458 -19.53 27.30 -6.29
CA GLU A 458 -20.85 27.94 -6.23
C GLU A 458 -21.12 28.87 -7.43
N LYS A 459 -20.08 29.48 -8.02
CA LYS A 459 -20.18 30.41 -9.13
C LYS A 459 -19.95 29.71 -10.47
N ASN A 460 -18.93 28.90 -10.57
CA ASN A 460 -18.50 28.20 -11.78
C ASN A 460 -17.70 26.96 -11.41
N LYS A 461 -18.32 25.78 -11.55
CA LYS A 461 -17.68 24.50 -11.25
C LYS A 461 -16.36 24.31 -12.03
N ALA A 462 -16.30 24.66 -13.30
CA ALA A 462 -15.10 24.46 -14.11
C ALA A 462 -13.92 25.30 -13.59
N GLU A 463 -14.18 26.51 -13.10
CA GLU A 463 -13.15 27.38 -12.50
C GLU A 463 -12.63 26.79 -11.18
N ALA A 464 -13.49 26.21 -10.35
CA ALA A 464 -13.09 25.50 -9.14
C ALA A 464 -12.19 24.30 -9.45
N LEU A 465 -12.55 23.47 -10.43
CA LEU A 465 -11.74 22.33 -10.84
C LEU A 465 -10.39 22.75 -11.42
N ASN A 466 -10.35 23.81 -12.23
CA ASN A 466 -9.09 24.38 -12.71
C ASN A 466 -8.20 24.89 -11.58
N TYR A 467 -8.80 25.52 -10.57
CA TYR A 467 -8.06 25.94 -9.37
C TYR A 467 -7.43 24.75 -8.63
N LEU A 468 -8.18 23.65 -8.43
CA LEU A 468 -7.67 22.44 -7.78
C LEU A 468 -6.62 21.71 -8.63
N ASN A 469 -6.80 21.64 -9.96
CA ASN A 469 -5.79 21.12 -10.87
C ASN A 469 -4.45 21.87 -10.72
N ASN A 470 -4.51 23.20 -10.75
CA ASN A 470 -3.32 24.05 -10.60
C ASN A 470 -2.67 23.88 -9.23
N TYR A 471 -3.46 23.82 -8.16
CA TYR A 471 -2.96 23.58 -6.81
C TYR A 471 -2.23 22.24 -6.70
N SER A 472 -2.88 21.12 -7.06
CA SER A 472 -2.28 19.78 -6.99
C SER A 472 -1.00 19.69 -7.83
N ASN A 473 -1.00 20.26 -9.05
CA ASN A 473 0.18 20.28 -9.90
C ASN A 473 1.32 21.10 -9.28
N GLN A 474 1.02 22.26 -8.70
CA GLN A 474 2.00 23.10 -8.03
C GLN A 474 2.65 22.37 -6.85
N GLN A 475 1.85 21.69 -6.01
CA GLN A 475 2.39 20.92 -4.88
C GLN A 475 3.26 19.75 -5.35
N ALA A 476 2.85 19.04 -6.40
CA ALA A 476 3.64 17.95 -6.98
C ALA A 476 4.99 18.45 -7.53
N GLN A 477 5.00 19.55 -8.26
CA GLN A 477 6.24 20.16 -8.77
C GLN A 477 7.13 20.68 -7.65
N GLN A 478 6.55 21.25 -6.60
CA GLN A 478 7.30 21.69 -5.42
C GLN A 478 7.94 20.50 -4.71
N MET A 479 7.22 19.40 -4.52
CA MET A 479 7.76 18.17 -3.95
C MET A 479 8.94 17.66 -4.78
N LEU A 480 8.78 17.54 -6.11
CA LEU A 480 9.83 17.09 -7.01
C LEU A 480 11.10 17.96 -6.91
N ALA A 481 10.93 19.29 -6.91
CA ALA A 481 12.04 20.22 -6.77
C ALA A 481 12.74 20.08 -5.41
N ARG A 482 11.98 19.92 -4.33
CA ARG A 482 12.54 19.71 -2.97
C ARG A 482 13.28 18.39 -2.85
N TRP A 483 12.82 17.32 -3.50
CA TRP A 483 13.52 16.03 -3.51
C TRP A 483 14.84 16.10 -4.30
N LYS A 484 14.87 16.79 -5.42
CA LYS A 484 16.13 17.06 -6.15
C LYS A 484 17.13 17.86 -5.30
N GLN A 485 16.66 18.89 -4.59
CA GLN A 485 17.50 19.65 -3.65
C GLN A 485 17.97 18.77 -2.49
N LEU A 486 17.11 17.88 -1.97
CA LEU A 486 17.46 16.94 -0.93
C LEU A 486 18.56 15.98 -1.40
N ALA A 487 18.48 15.43 -2.61
CA ALA A 487 19.49 14.56 -3.17
C ALA A 487 20.89 15.24 -3.18
N THR A 488 20.95 16.48 -3.67
CA THR A 488 22.20 17.26 -3.69
C THR A 488 22.68 17.62 -2.28
N TYR A 489 21.78 17.94 -1.37
CA TYR A 489 22.11 18.19 0.03
C TYR A 489 22.70 16.94 0.72
N LEU A 490 22.06 15.78 0.53
CA LEU A 490 22.51 14.52 1.12
C LEU A 490 23.90 14.12 0.64
N ILE A 491 24.19 14.24 -0.66
CA ILE A 491 25.53 13.92 -1.17
C ILE A 491 26.57 14.88 -0.62
N VAL A 492 26.28 16.18 -0.50
CA VAL A 492 27.23 17.13 0.09
C VAL A 492 27.45 16.86 1.56
N LYS A 493 26.38 16.64 2.35
CA LYS A 493 26.49 16.47 3.81
C LYS A 493 27.19 15.18 4.22
N TYR A 494 26.97 14.10 3.47
CA TYR A 494 27.31 12.74 3.92
C TYR A 494 28.31 12.00 3.01
N ASN A 495 28.95 12.64 2.01
CA ASN A 495 29.92 11.96 1.17
C ASN A 495 31.11 11.39 1.98
N ASP A 496 31.76 10.37 1.42
CA ASP A 496 32.99 9.75 1.97
C ASP A 496 32.85 9.23 3.40
N MET A 497 31.64 8.75 3.78
CA MET A 497 31.35 8.24 5.13
C MET A 497 31.54 9.26 6.25
N THR A 498 31.61 10.54 5.93
CA THR A 498 31.77 11.66 6.87
C THR A 498 30.45 12.40 7.08
N VAL A 499 30.41 13.35 8.01
CA VAL A 499 29.28 14.27 8.17
C VAL A 499 29.84 15.71 8.22
N LYS A 500 29.40 16.55 7.29
CA LYS A 500 29.74 17.97 7.31
C LYS A 500 28.92 18.70 8.36
N PRO A 501 29.58 19.47 9.27
CA PRO A 501 28.87 20.23 10.30
C PRO A 501 28.09 21.38 9.69
N GLU A 502 27.00 21.72 10.34
CA GLU A 502 26.12 22.85 9.99
C GLU A 502 26.00 23.80 11.17
N GLU A 503 25.77 25.06 10.87
CA GLU A 503 25.47 26.13 11.79
C GLU A 503 24.41 27.06 11.17
N ASN A 504 23.34 27.33 11.91
CA ASN A 504 22.21 28.15 11.43
C ASN A 504 21.62 27.72 10.06
N GLY A 505 21.58 26.40 9.80
CA GLY A 505 21.02 25.84 8.56
C GLY A 505 21.95 25.90 7.34
N HIS A 506 23.23 26.27 7.54
CA HIS A 506 24.24 26.33 6.49
C HIS A 506 25.45 25.44 6.84
N PHE A 507 26.11 24.88 5.81
CA PHE A 507 27.35 24.16 6.03
C PHE A 507 28.40 25.09 6.62
N LYS A 508 28.99 24.66 7.75
CA LYS A 508 29.99 25.44 8.47
C LYS A 508 31.25 25.66 7.63
N ARG A 509 31.76 26.89 7.65
CA ARG A 509 32.98 27.28 6.96
C ARG A 509 34.00 27.83 7.96
N THR A 510 35.28 27.74 7.61
CA THR A 510 36.35 28.46 8.31
C THR A 510 36.29 29.96 8.00
N PRO A 511 37.00 30.80 8.76
CA PRO A 511 37.11 32.24 8.44
C PRO A 511 37.60 32.52 7.02
N GLU A 512 38.39 31.62 6.44
CA GLU A 512 38.93 31.72 5.07
C GLU A 512 37.90 31.27 4.00
N GLY A 513 36.69 30.85 4.42
CA GLY A 513 35.60 30.49 3.52
C GLY A 513 35.59 29.04 3.02
N ILE A 514 36.57 28.21 3.44
CA ILE A 514 36.58 26.77 3.12
C ILE A 514 35.68 25.96 4.06
N GLY A 515 35.28 24.76 3.66
CA GLY A 515 34.47 23.89 4.51
C GLY A 515 35.16 23.55 5.83
N ALA A 516 34.44 23.62 6.95
CA ALA A 516 34.95 23.23 8.25
C ALA A 516 35.31 21.73 8.29
N ARG A 517 36.16 21.34 9.27
CA ARG A 517 36.57 19.95 9.46
C ARG A 517 35.38 19.04 9.62
N VAL A 518 35.34 17.95 8.84
CA VAL A 518 34.26 16.96 8.84
C VAL A 518 34.26 16.12 10.13
N GLN A 519 33.10 15.69 10.55
CA GLN A 519 32.92 14.66 11.57
C GLN A 519 33.12 13.27 10.96
N ARG A 520 33.69 12.36 11.75
CA ARG A 520 33.97 10.97 11.37
C ARG A 520 33.28 10.06 12.38
N PRO A 521 32.02 9.66 12.17
CA PRO A 521 31.23 8.95 13.17
C PRO A 521 31.75 7.54 13.49
N GLY A 522 32.42 6.87 12.54
CA GLY A 522 32.89 5.50 12.72
C GLY A 522 31.73 4.51 12.90
N TYR A 523 32.02 3.38 13.54
CA TYR A 523 31.02 2.40 13.90
C TYR A 523 30.21 2.84 15.13
N PRO A 524 28.88 2.69 15.15
CA PRO A 524 28.12 2.70 16.40
C PRO A 524 28.65 1.65 17.37
N HIS A 525 28.70 1.98 18.67
CA HIS A 525 29.33 1.11 19.69
C HIS A 525 28.75 -0.33 19.67
N SER A 526 27.44 -0.48 19.58
CA SER A 526 26.78 -1.78 19.51
C SER A 526 27.18 -2.62 18.29
N PHE A 527 27.44 -1.97 17.15
CA PHE A 527 27.95 -2.65 15.98
C PHE A 527 29.44 -3.01 16.15
N ALA A 528 30.26 -2.10 16.69
CA ALA A 528 31.64 -2.36 16.96
C ALA A 528 31.85 -3.58 17.88
N GLN A 529 31.00 -3.74 18.92
CA GLN A 529 31.04 -4.94 19.79
C GLN A 529 30.80 -6.24 19.01
N LYS A 530 29.85 -6.24 18.07
CA LYS A 530 29.58 -7.43 17.22
C LYS A 530 30.72 -7.70 16.25
N TYR A 531 31.28 -6.64 15.66
CA TYR A 531 32.41 -6.71 14.76
C TYR A 531 33.62 -7.35 15.44
N ILE A 532 33.98 -6.88 16.64
CA ILE A 532 35.10 -7.46 17.43
C ILE A 532 34.81 -8.91 17.86
N LYS A 533 33.55 -9.23 18.23
CA LYS A 533 33.16 -10.61 18.56
C LYS A 533 33.40 -11.57 17.39
N GLU A 534 33.17 -11.13 16.16
CA GLU A 534 33.36 -11.94 14.96
C GLU A 534 34.82 -12.04 14.54
N THR A 535 35.58 -10.94 14.61
CA THR A 535 36.95 -10.86 14.13
C THR A 535 38.00 -11.20 15.20
N GLY A 536 37.62 -11.32 16.47
CA GLY A 536 38.52 -11.59 17.58
C GLY A 536 39.55 -10.46 17.75
N SER A 537 40.81 -10.83 18.03
CA SER A 537 41.91 -9.90 18.24
C SER A 537 42.59 -9.39 16.93
N GLN A 538 42.03 -9.74 15.75
CA GLN A 538 42.65 -9.39 14.47
C GLN A 538 42.95 -7.89 14.31
N TYR A 539 42.10 -7.05 14.86
CA TYR A 539 42.18 -5.60 14.75
C TYR A 539 42.45 -4.92 16.11
N GLU A 540 42.92 -5.69 17.10
CA GLU A 540 43.35 -5.14 18.39
C GLU A 540 44.67 -4.36 18.22
N VAL A 541 44.69 -3.13 18.71
CA VAL A 541 45.91 -2.34 18.67
C VAL A 541 46.91 -2.93 19.67
N PRO A 542 48.15 -3.30 19.24
CA PRO A 542 49.16 -3.81 20.15
C PRO A 542 49.44 -2.82 21.29
N LYS A 543 49.60 -3.33 22.49
CA LYS A 543 50.11 -2.52 23.61
C LYS A 543 51.56 -2.18 23.35
N GLU A 544 51.90 -0.88 23.39
CA GLU A 544 53.29 -0.41 23.31
C GLU A 544 54.11 -0.85 24.53
#